data_4e24471851fc6737d7f3b28283679553
#
_entry.id   4e24471851fc6737d7f3b28283679553
#
_cell.length_a   1.000
_cell.length_b   1.000
_cell.length_c   1.000
_cell.angle_alpha   90.00
_cell.angle_beta   90.00
_cell.angle_gamma   90.00
#
_symmetry.space_group_name_H-M   'P 1'
#
loop_
_entity.id
_entity.type
_entity.pdbx_description
1 polymer ?
#
loop_
_entity_poly.entity_id
_entity_poly.type
_entity_poly.pdbx_seq_one_letter_code
_entity_poly.pdbx_strand_id
1 'polypeptide(L)'
;MSSEEKQKKKRDPNNPCLFCTDPKGVSLTNELAYSARDTYAVSPGHSVVIPKRHVASFFDLTPDEVIACMELIKEEKRLIDAEFKPDGYNIGVNVGPAAGQSIYHVHIHIIPRYQGDVENPQGGVRHVIPKKAYYRR
;
A
#
# COMPACT_ATOMS: atom_id res chain seq x y z
N MET A 1 20.01 13.09 6.07
CA MET A 1 19.96 11.65 6.39
C MET A 1 19.82 10.86 5.10
N SER A 2 20.72 9.92 4.86
CA SER A 2 20.69 9.07 3.66
C SER A 2 19.52 8.08 3.70
N SER A 3 19.22 7.49 2.54
CA SER A 3 18.19 6.45 2.43
C SER A 3 18.50 5.23 3.30
N GLU A 4 19.78 4.81 3.29
CA GLU A 4 20.24 3.68 4.10
C GLU A 4 20.15 3.97 5.60
N GLU A 5 20.51 5.16 6.02
CA GLU A 5 20.38 5.60 7.42
C GLU A 5 18.91 5.61 7.86
N LYS A 6 18.00 6.08 7.01
CA LYS A 6 16.56 6.06 7.28
C LYS A 6 16.04 4.63 7.44
N GLN A 7 16.46 3.72 6.57
CA GLN A 7 16.07 2.30 6.66
C GLN A 7 16.62 1.66 7.92
N LYS A 8 17.90 1.91 8.24
CA LYS A 8 18.54 1.39 9.45
C LYS A 8 17.82 1.89 10.70
N LYS A 9 17.49 3.18 10.74
CA LYS A 9 16.76 3.79 11.85
C LYS A 9 15.39 3.16 12.05
N LYS A 10 14.67 2.83 10.95
CA LYS A 10 13.35 2.17 10.99
C LYS A 10 13.43 0.74 11.50
N ARG A 11 14.60 0.09 11.41
CA ARG A 11 14.84 -1.27 11.90
C ARG A 11 15.45 -1.30 13.30
N ASP A 12 15.83 -0.15 13.83
CA ASP A 12 16.40 -0.02 15.16
C ASP A 12 15.39 -0.48 16.21
N PRO A 13 15.78 -1.33 17.20
CA PRO A 13 14.89 -1.72 18.31
C PRO A 13 14.32 -0.54 19.08
N ASN A 14 15.02 0.60 19.09
CA ASN A 14 14.55 1.83 19.72
C ASN A 14 13.63 2.66 18.83
N ASN A 15 13.41 2.23 17.57
CA ASN A 15 12.50 2.84 16.61
C ASN A 15 11.79 1.72 15.84
N PRO A 16 10.93 0.96 16.53
CA PRO A 16 10.31 -0.24 15.94
C PRO A 16 9.37 0.12 14.80
N CYS A 17 9.25 -0.80 13.86
CA CYS A 17 8.31 -0.69 12.74
C CYS A 17 6.87 -0.80 13.23
N LEU A 18 6.03 0.16 12.89
CA LEU A 18 4.61 0.17 13.28
C LEU A 18 3.87 -1.06 12.76
N PHE A 19 4.19 -1.51 11.55
CA PHE A 19 3.54 -2.68 10.95
C PHE A 19 3.93 -3.99 11.63
N CYS A 20 5.09 -4.04 12.29
CA CYS A 20 5.52 -5.21 13.07
C CYS A 20 4.94 -5.21 14.48
N THR A 21 4.83 -4.03 15.10
CA THR A 21 4.62 -3.93 16.54
C THR A 21 3.25 -3.42 16.94
N ASP A 22 2.63 -2.52 16.16
CA ASP A 22 1.38 -1.87 16.53
C ASP A 22 0.54 -1.55 15.29
N PRO A 23 0.16 -2.56 14.49
CA PRO A 23 -0.70 -2.32 13.34
C PRO A 23 -2.08 -1.85 13.75
N LYS A 24 -2.58 -0.81 13.08
CA LYS A 24 -3.92 -0.26 13.33
C LYS A 24 -4.88 -0.72 12.23
N GLY A 25 -6.15 -0.88 12.58
CA GLY A 25 -7.21 -1.15 11.61
C GLY A 25 -7.07 -2.48 10.87
N VAL A 26 -6.48 -3.50 11.50
CA VAL A 26 -6.32 -4.81 10.88
C VAL A 26 -7.68 -5.38 10.48
N SER A 27 -7.79 -5.81 9.24
CA SER A 27 -9.02 -6.33 8.64
C SER A 27 -8.95 -7.85 8.42
N LEU A 28 -8.00 -8.30 7.62
CA LEU A 28 -7.84 -9.71 7.25
C LEU A 28 -6.42 -10.17 7.54
N THR A 29 -6.26 -11.48 7.66
CA THR A 29 -4.94 -12.10 7.82
C THR A 29 -4.92 -13.47 7.16
N ASN A 30 -3.75 -13.85 6.67
CA ASN A 30 -3.45 -15.23 6.28
C ASN A 30 -2.09 -15.62 6.88
N GLU A 31 -1.51 -16.72 6.42
CA GLU A 31 -0.26 -17.23 7.00
C GLU A 31 0.90 -16.23 6.90
N LEU A 32 1.03 -15.51 5.77
CA LEU A 32 2.20 -14.69 5.47
C LEU A 32 1.94 -13.19 5.40
N ALA A 33 0.68 -12.76 5.43
CA ALA A 33 0.34 -11.36 5.26
C ALA A 33 -0.89 -10.98 6.08
N TYR A 34 -1.12 -9.67 6.19
CA TYR A 34 -2.37 -9.15 6.74
C TYR A 34 -2.77 -7.89 5.98
N SER A 35 -4.03 -7.49 6.11
CA SER A 35 -4.54 -6.23 5.57
C SER A 35 -5.00 -5.32 6.69
N ALA A 36 -4.99 -4.02 6.41
CA ALA A 36 -5.45 -3.02 7.36
C ALA A 36 -6.06 -1.85 6.62
N ARG A 37 -7.03 -1.18 7.25
CA ARG A 37 -7.52 0.12 6.76
C ARG A 37 -6.44 1.15 7.01
N ASP A 38 -6.17 1.99 6.00
CA ASP A 38 -5.11 2.99 6.12
C ASP A 38 -5.55 4.08 7.11
N THR A 39 -4.67 4.38 8.08
CA THR A 39 -4.94 5.42 9.10
C THR A 39 -5.09 6.80 8.45
N TYR A 40 -4.39 7.04 7.35
CA TYR A 40 -4.44 8.28 6.59
C TYR A 40 -5.11 8.06 5.24
N ALA A 41 -6.29 7.45 5.26
CA ALA A 41 -7.03 7.09 4.05
C ALA A 41 -7.23 8.29 3.13
N VAL A 42 -6.87 8.11 1.84
CA VAL A 42 -7.08 9.16 0.83
C VAL A 42 -8.49 9.10 0.23
N SER A 43 -9.17 7.97 0.42
CA SER A 43 -10.57 7.79 -0.01
C SER A 43 -11.24 6.77 0.92
N PRO A 44 -12.60 6.74 0.95
CA PRO A 44 -13.30 5.75 1.76
C PRO A 44 -12.91 4.32 1.39
N GLY A 45 -12.50 3.53 2.37
CA GLY A 45 -12.09 2.15 2.17
C GLY A 45 -10.63 1.93 1.80
N HIS A 46 -9.81 2.98 1.69
CA HIS A 46 -8.39 2.87 1.41
C HIS A 46 -7.74 1.90 2.41
N SER A 47 -7.09 0.88 1.88
CA SER A 47 -6.50 -0.22 2.65
C SER A 47 -5.08 -0.49 2.19
N VAL A 48 -4.34 -1.20 3.03
CA VAL A 48 -3.00 -1.68 2.70
C VAL A 48 -2.91 -3.17 2.97
N VAL A 49 -2.11 -3.87 2.17
CA VAL A 49 -1.76 -5.27 2.38
C VAL A 49 -0.28 -5.35 2.69
N ILE A 50 0.05 -6.05 3.76
CA ILE A 50 1.35 -5.99 4.41
C ILE A 50 1.85 -7.40 4.65
N PRO A 51 3.06 -7.80 4.15
CA PRO A 51 3.64 -9.08 4.53
C PRO A 51 4.01 -9.05 6.01
N LYS A 52 3.85 -10.19 6.70
CA LYS A 52 4.18 -10.28 8.13
C LYS A 52 5.67 -10.14 8.39
N ARG A 53 6.51 -10.70 7.49
CA ARG A 53 7.96 -10.58 7.61
C ARG A 53 8.39 -9.12 7.38
N HIS A 54 9.28 -8.62 8.21
CA HIS A 54 9.82 -7.26 8.05
C HIS A 54 10.79 -7.24 6.87
N VAL A 55 10.35 -6.65 5.76
CA VAL A 55 11.14 -6.50 4.53
C VAL A 55 10.79 -5.16 3.91
N ALA A 56 11.82 -4.40 3.52
CA ALA A 56 11.63 -3.03 3.06
C ALA A 56 11.13 -2.95 1.61
N SER A 57 11.68 -3.79 0.72
CA SER A 57 11.42 -3.72 -0.71
C SER A 57 10.46 -4.80 -1.18
N PHE A 58 9.47 -4.40 -1.96
CA PHE A 58 8.57 -5.31 -2.66
C PHE A 58 9.33 -6.37 -3.47
N PHE A 59 10.48 -6.00 -4.04
CA PHE A 59 11.27 -6.90 -4.87
C PHE A 59 11.99 -7.99 -4.06
N ASP A 60 12.04 -7.86 -2.75
CA ASP A 60 12.65 -8.84 -1.86
C ASP A 60 11.63 -9.81 -1.25
N LEU A 61 10.35 -9.70 -1.64
CA LEU A 61 9.34 -10.68 -1.24
C LEU A 61 9.60 -12.03 -1.90
N THR A 62 9.33 -13.10 -1.16
CA THR A 62 9.33 -14.45 -1.75
C THR A 62 8.09 -14.63 -2.64
N PRO A 63 8.11 -15.58 -3.60
CA PRO A 63 6.91 -15.89 -4.39
C PRO A 63 5.70 -16.22 -3.53
N ASP A 64 5.86 -16.94 -2.44
CA ASP A 64 4.77 -17.30 -1.54
C ASP A 64 4.20 -16.06 -0.84
N GLU A 65 5.05 -15.10 -0.47
CA GLU A 65 4.62 -13.84 0.11
C GLU A 65 3.82 -13.01 -0.90
N VAL A 66 4.25 -12.98 -2.16
CA VAL A 66 3.52 -12.29 -3.23
C VAL A 66 2.13 -12.89 -3.42
N ILE A 67 2.04 -14.23 -3.45
CA ILE A 67 0.76 -14.94 -3.57
C ILE A 67 -0.14 -14.62 -2.38
N ALA A 68 0.40 -14.67 -1.16
CA ALA A 68 -0.35 -14.37 0.05
C ALA A 68 -0.90 -12.93 0.03
N CYS A 69 -0.10 -11.97 -0.40
CA CYS A 69 -0.54 -10.58 -0.54
C CYS A 69 -1.65 -10.45 -1.60
N MET A 70 -1.50 -11.11 -2.75
CA MET A 70 -2.51 -11.07 -3.81
C MET A 70 -3.86 -11.64 -3.36
N GLU A 71 -3.83 -12.73 -2.59
CA GLU A 71 -5.06 -13.32 -2.03
C GLU A 71 -5.79 -12.32 -1.13
N LEU A 72 -5.05 -11.61 -0.27
CA LEU A 72 -5.64 -10.60 0.60
C LEU A 72 -6.11 -9.36 -0.17
N ILE A 73 -5.43 -8.96 -1.23
CA ILE A 73 -5.89 -7.87 -2.10
C ILE A 73 -7.28 -8.19 -2.65
N LYS A 74 -7.46 -9.41 -3.15
CA LYS A 74 -8.75 -9.86 -3.71
C LYS A 74 -9.84 -9.90 -2.64
N GLU A 75 -9.54 -10.45 -1.47
CA GLU A 75 -10.50 -10.53 -0.36
C GLU A 75 -10.86 -9.14 0.18
N GLU A 76 -9.87 -8.28 0.35
CA GLU A 76 -10.12 -6.91 0.83
C GLU A 76 -10.96 -6.13 -0.17
N LYS A 77 -10.71 -6.29 -1.47
CA LYS A 77 -11.54 -5.69 -2.53
C LYS A 77 -12.99 -6.12 -2.38
N ARG A 78 -13.23 -7.40 -2.12
CA ARG A 78 -14.59 -7.93 -1.94
C ARG A 78 -15.30 -7.24 -0.77
N LEU A 79 -14.59 -7.05 0.36
CA LEU A 79 -15.13 -6.37 1.54
C LEU A 79 -15.38 -4.88 1.26
N ILE A 80 -14.45 -4.23 0.57
CA ILE A 80 -14.58 -2.82 0.19
C ILE A 80 -15.76 -2.60 -0.75
N ASP A 81 -15.90 -3.47 -1.75
CA ASP A 81 -17.02 -3.42 -2.70
C ASP A 81 -18.37 -3.51 -1.98
N ALA A 82 -18.48 -4.40 -1.00
CA ALA A 82 -19.70 -4.58 -0.24
C ALA A 82 -20.04 -3.37 0.64
N GLU A 83 -19.03 -2.77 1.26
CA GLU A 83 -19.23 -1.68 2.23
C GLU A 83 -19.32 -0.31 1.58
N PHE A 84 -18.44 -0.01 0.62
CA PHE A 84 -18.26 1.34 0.06
C PHE A 84 -18.72 1.49 -1.39
N LYS A 85 -18.82 0.41 -2.13
CA LYS A 85 -19.25 0.39 -3.54
C LYS A 85 -18.49 1.37 -4.43
N PRO A 86 -17.15 1.28 -4.48
CA PRO A 86 -16.36 2.17 -5.32
C PRO A 86 -16.56 1.89 -6.81
N ASP A 87 -16.19 2.85 -7.65
CA ASP A 87 -16.29 2.77 -9.10
C ASP A 87 -15.03 2.18 -9.74
N GLY A 88 -13.92 2.15 -9.03
CA GLY A 88 -12.65 1.63 -9.51
C GLY A 88 -11.62 1.56 -8.42
N TYR A 89 -10.38 1.20 -8.80
CA TYR A 89 -9.27 1.06 -7.86
C TYR A 89 -7.96 1.49 -8.49
N ASN A 90 -7.10 2.09 -7.68
CA ASN A 90 -5.67 2.14 -7.95
C ASN A 90 -4.96 1.27 -6.93
N ILE A 91 -4.03 0.46 -7.41
CA ILE A 91 -3.23 -0.42 -6.56
C ILE A 91 -1.77 -0.07 -6.81
N GLY A 92 -1.00 0.09 -5.75
CA GLY A 92 0.39 0.44 -5.92
C GLY A 92 1.21 0.21 -4.66
N VAL A 93 2.52 0.14 -4.87
CA VAL A 93 3.50 -0.02 -3.81
C VAL A 93 4.66 0.93 -4.07
N ASN A 94 5.11 1.61 -3.02
CA ASN A 94 6.24 2.52 -3.08
C ASN A 94 7.51 1.75 -2.72
N VAL A 95 8.50 1.78 -3.59
CA VAL A 95 9.79 1.10 -3.38
C VAL A 95 10.90 2.15 -3.40
N GLY A 96 11.49 2.39 -2.24
CA GLY A 96 12.57 3.33 -2.06
C GLY A 96 12.11 4.76 -1.76
N PRO A 97 13.02 5.57 -1.18
CA PRO A 97 12.70 6.95 -0.80
C PRO A 97 12.31 7.84 -1.97
N ALA A 98 12.95 7.67 -3.13
CA ALA A 98 12.64 8.45 -4.32
C ALA A 98 11.22 8.20 -4.84
N ALA A 99 10.66 7.04 -4.53
CA ALA A 99 9.28 6.69 -4.87
C ALA A 99 8.27 7.05 -3.78
N GLY A 100 8.75 7.68 -2.69
CA GLY A 100 7.89 8.13 -1.61
C GLY A 100 7.69 7.13 -0.48
N GLN A 101 8.46 6.04 -0.44
CA GLN A 101 8.37 5.09 0.67
C GLN A 101 8.81 5.76 1.96
N SER A 102 7.94 5.82 2.95
CA SER A 102 8.20 6.45 4.25
C SER A 102 8.28 5.45 5.40
N ILE A 103 7.61 4.31 5.28
CA ILE A 103 7.71 3.18 6.22
C ILE A 103 8.43 2.06 5.48
N TYR A 104 9.58 1.62 6.01
CA TYR A 104 10.44 0.63 5.35
C TYR A 104 10.04 -0.80 5.71
N HIS A 105 8.79 -1.09 5.48
CA HIS A 105 8.15 -2.38 5.53
C HIS A 105 7.14 -2.39 4.39
N VAL A 106 7.24 -3.37 3.51
CA VAL A 106 6.38 -3.45 2.31
C VAL A 106 4.91 -3.27 2.68
N HIS A 107 4.24 -2.38 1.98
CA HIS A 107 2.79 -2.25 2.07
C HIS A 107 2.24 -1.88 0.70
N ILE A 108 1.23 -2.62 0.28
CA ILE A 108 0.60 -2.45 -1.03
C ILE A 108 -0.71 -1.71 -0.80
N HIS A 109 -0.82 -0.52 -1.38
CA HIS A 109 -2.04 0.28 -1.28
C HIS A 109 -3.14 -0.27 -2.16
N ILE A 110 -4.34 -0.34 -1.61
CA ILE A 110 -5.59 -0.56 -2.35
C ILE A 110 -6.41 0.72 -2.17
N ILE A 111 -6.49 1.51 -3.22
CA ILE A 111 -7.14 2.82 -3.17
C ILE A 111 -8.44 2.76 -3.95
N PRO A 112 -9.60 2.71 -3.27
CA PRO A 112 -10.88 2.78 -3.95
C PRO A 112 -11.05 4.15 -4.61
N ARG A 113 -11.59 4.14 -5.82
CA ARG A 113 -11.82 5.36 -6.58
C ARG A 113 -13.31 5.54 -6.83
N TYR A 114 -13.74 6.79 -6.76
CA TYR A 114 -15.14 7.15 -6.90
C TYR A 114 -15.27 8.18 -8.01
N GLN A 115 -16.31 8.05 -8.84
CA GLN A 115 -16.55 8.99 -9.92
C GLN A 115 -16.67 10.41 -9.35
N GLY A 116 -15.86 11.34 -9.89
CA GLY A 116 -15.83 12.71 -9.44
C GLY A 116 -14.90 12.98 -8.25
N ASP A 117 -14.17 11.99 -7.74
CA ASP A 117 -13.24 12.17 -6.62
C ASP A 117 -12.05 13.08 -6.99
N VAL A 118 -11.70 13.12 -8.27
CA VAL A 118 -10.77 14.11 -8.84
C VAL A 118 -11.39 14.64 -10.14
N GLU A 119 -10.93 15.79 -10.59
CA GLU A 119 -11.49 16.42 -11.79
C GLU A 119 -11.24 15.59 -13.05
N ASN A 120 -10.02 15.14 -13.27
CA ASN A 120 -9.65 14.31 -14.41
C ASN A 120 -8.77 13.14 -13.96
N PRO A 121 -9.31 11.91 -13.88
CA PRO A 121 -8.56 10.75 -13.42
C PRO A 121 -7.69 10.10 -14.49
N GLN A 122 -7.72 10.56 -15.73
CA GLN A 122 -6.95 9.95 -16.82
C GLN A 122 -5.48 9.81 -16.44
N GLY A 123 -4.89 8.67 -16.77
CA GLY A 123 -3.50 8.36 -16.44
C GLY A 123 -3.34 7.59 -15.14
N GLY A 124 -4.26 7.74 -14.18
CA GLY A 124 -4.25 6.97 -12.93
C GLY A 124 -2.91 7.02 -12.21
N VAL A 125 -2.25 5.86 -12.09
CA VAL A 125 -0.95 5.75 -11.37
C VAL A 125 0.15 6.63 -11.97
N ARG A 126 -0.01 7.10 -13.20
CA ARG A 126 0.96 8.01 -13.83
C ARG A 126 1.05 9.37 -13.12
N HIS A 127 0.07 9.70 -12.27
CA HIS A 127 0.07 10.95 -11.50
C HIS A 127 1.17 11.01 -10.44
N VAL A 128 1.94 9.94 -10.25
CA VAL A 128 3.18 10.00 -9.46
C VAL A 128 4.19 10.97 -10.07
N ILE A 129 4.09 11.24 -11.38
CA ILE A 129 4.82 12.32 -12.07
C ILE A 129 3.76 13.24 -12.68
N PRO A 130 3.26 14.24 -11.93
CA PRO A 130 2.07 15.00 -12.35
C PRO A 130 2.20 15.65 -13.72
N LYS A 131 3.37 16.16 -14.08
CA LYS A 131 3.61 16.85 -15.36
C LYS A 131 3.55 15.90 -16.56
N LYS A 132 3.64 14.59 -16.35
CA LYS A 132 3.66 13.58 -17.40
C LYS A 132 2.47 12.63 -17.34
N ALA A 133 1.53 12.90 -16.45
CA ALA A 133 0.41 11.99 -16.18
C ALA A 133 -0.53 11.86 -17.39
N TYR A 134 -0.84 12.96 -18.05
CA TYR A 134 -1.75 12.95 -19.19
C TYR A 134 -1.03 12.61 -20.48
N TYR A 135 -1.70 11.88 -21.36
CA TYR A 135 -1.17 11.48 -22.66
C TYR A 135 -2.32 11.39 -23.66
N ARG A 136 -1.96 11.51 -24.94
CA ARG A 136 -2.89 11.30 -26.05
C ARG A 136 -2.78 9.87 -26.57
N ARG A 137 -3.93 9.33 -26.86
CA ARG A 137 -4.04 8.05 -27.58
C ARG A 137 -4.79 8.26 -28.89
#